data_7ed5b2d3ea1d9bddae86d9416b9525c7
#
_entry.id   7ed5b2d3ea1d9bddae86d9416b9525c7
#
_cell.length_a   1.000
_cell.length_b   1.000
_cell.length_c   1.000
_cell.angle_alpha   90.00
_cell.angle_beta   90.00
_cell.angle_gamma   90.00
#
_symmetry.space_group_name_H-M   'P 1'
#
loop_
_entity.id
_entity.type
_entity.pdbx_description
1 polymer ?
#
loop_
_entity_poly.entity_id
_entity_poly.type
_entity_poly.pdbx_seq_one_letter_code
_entity_poly.pdbx_strand_id
1 'polypeptide(L)'
;MQFTDRIDAGRRLAESLRDLHGSDAVVLGLPRGGVVVAREVARALDAPLDVIVVRKLGVPSRPELGMGAIGEGGVRIINEQVMRFEGITEADLMSVEERERDELERRADRFRSGRERIPVAGRTVIVVDDGIATGSTARAACQVARAQGAARVVLAVPVAPPDSVAHLREDVDELVCLATPDDFFAVGQWYRDFRQTTDDEVVACLDDAAAAHARDEAASAPGHHGLAGCDDEVLVECAGVRLPGHLTVARGAIGVVVFAHGSDSSRYSPRNQLVARVLNEAGLGTLLFDLLTAEEGGHRENVFDIELLAGRLAGATAWLRAQPEAFGARIGYFGASTGAAAALWAAADPDAGITAIVSRGGRPDLAGPRLSAVTAPTLMIVGSDDHYVLDLNRAAQAQLQCANSLAIVPGATHLFEEPGTLHQAAELACEWFVDHLTRGAAPEPYPFTDPDINPPMK
;
A
#
# COMPACT_ATOMS: atom_id res chain seq x y z
N MET A 1 24.22 4.03 13.69
CA MET A 1 23.44 3.85 12.44
C MET A 1 22.05 4.40 12.72
N GLN A 2 21.44 5.16 11.79
CA GLN A 2 20.09 5.70 11.97
C GLN A 2 19.31 5.45 10.68
N PHE A 3 18.04 5.00 10.80
CA PHE A 3 17.14 4.77 9.69
C PHE A 3 16.25 6.01 9.45
N THR A 4 15.90 6.26 8.19
CA THR A 4 14.94 7.33 7.87
C THR A 4 13.55 6.96 8.40
N ASP A 5 13.09 5.77 8.08
CA ASP A 5 11.80 5.19 8.44
C ASP A 5 11.88 3.65 8.39
N ARG A 6 10.74 2.96 8.57
CA ARG A 6 10.66 1.49 8.51
C ARG A 6 10.91 0.93 7.10
N ILE A 7 10.64 1.70 6.06
CA ILE A 7 10.90 1.30 4.66
C ILE A 7 12.41 1.27 4.40
N ASP A 8 13.14 2.34 4.78
CA ASP A 8 14.61 2.38 4.70
C ASP A 8 15.26 1.25 5.51
N ALA A 9 14.74 0.99 6.72
CA ALA A 9 15.21 -0.11 7.55
C ALA A 9 14.99 -1.48 6.89
N GLY A 10 13.81 -1.69 6.30
CA GLY A 10 13.46 -2.92 5.59
C GLY A 10 14.34 -3.17 4.36
N ARG A 11 14.58 -2.15 3.55
CA ARG A 11 15.47 -2.24 2.38
C ARG A 11 16.90 -2.64 2.76
N ARG A 12 17.44 -2.02 3.82
CA ARG A 12 18.79 -2.37 4.31
C ARG A 12 18.82 -3.77 4.93
N LEU A 13 17.75 -4.18 5.61
CA LEU A 13 17.65 -5.52 6.18
C LEU A 13 17.61 -6.58 5.09
N ALA A 14 16.86 -6.33 4.03
CA ALA A 14 16.77 -7.20 2.86
C ALA A 14 18.13 -7.44 2.19
N GLU A 15 19.01 -6.42 2.17
CA GLU A 15 20.39 -6.58 1.64
C GLU A 15 21.19 -7.64 2.39
N SER A 16 21.00 -7.76 3.71
CA SER A 16 21.68 -8.75 4.55
C SER A 16 21.06 -10.14 4.46
N LEU A 17 19.91 -10.28 3.80
CA LEU A 17 19.18 -11.53 3.63
C LEU A 17 19.22 -12.05 2.18
N ARG A 18 20.01 -11.44 1.30
CA ARG A 18 20.03 -11.74 -0.15
C ARG A 18 20.31 -13.22 -0.48
N ASP A 19 21.06 -13.91 0.37
CA ASP A 19 21.38 -15.32 0.20
C ASP A 19 20.15 -16.24 0.33
N LEU A 20 19.02 -15.71 0.84
CA LEU A 20 17.74 -16.40 0.95
C LEU A 20 16.82 -16.13 -0.27
N HIS A 21 17.23 -15.31 -1.23
CA HIS A 21 16.47 -15.07 -2.46
C HIS A 21 16.28 -16.37 -3.25
N GLY A 22 15.05 -16.59 -3.73
CA GLY A 22 14.70 -17.80 -4.49
C GLY A 22 14.66 -19.08 -3.66
N SER A 23 14.83 -19.00 -2.32
CA SER A 23 14.58 -20.13 -1.41
C SER A 23 13.08 -20.28 -1.14
N ASP A 24 12.64 -21.48 -0.68
CA ASP A 24 11.27 -21.67 -0.21
C ASP A 24 11.06 -21.00 1.16
N ALA A 25 11.18 -19.67 1.17
CA ALA A 25 11.02 -18.86 2.37
C ALA A 25 9.61 -18.25 2.47
N VAL A 26 9.18 -18.00 3.71
CA VAL A 26 8.00 -17.20 4.06
C VAL A 26 8.45 -16.09 5.00
N VAL A 27 8.11 -14.84 4.69
CA VAL A 27 8.38 -13.71 5.57
C VAL A 27 7.16 -13.46 6.46
N LEU A 28 7.38 -13.43 7.77
CA LEU A 28 6.34 -13.19 8.77
C LEU A 28 6.64 -11.90 9.54
N GLY A 29 5.83 -10.87 9.32
CA GLY A 29 5.95 -9.60 10.02
C GLY A 29 5.27 -9.62 11.40
N LEU A 30 5.95 -9.13 12.43
CA LEU A 30 5.33 -8.89 13.74
C LEU A 30 4.50 -7.60 13.69
N PRO A 31 3.18 -7.64 13.91
CA PRO A 31 2.36 -6.44 13.85
C PRO A 31 2.63 -5.52 15.06
N ARG A 32 2.62 -4.21 14.86
CA ARG A 32 2.28 -3.54 13.61
C ARG A 32 3.52 -3.13 12.80
N GLY A 33 4.52 -2.49 13.44
CA GLY A 33 5.66 -1.89 12.77
C GLY A 33 6.53 -2.87 11.98
N GLY A 34 6.68 -4.10 12.48
CA GLY A 34 7.46 -5.15 11.82
C GLY A 34 6.91 -5.56 10.45
N VAL A 35 5.60 -5.40 10.20
CA VAL A 35 5.00 -5.74 8.88
C VAL A 35 5.49 -4.78 7.78
N VAL A 36 5.68 -3.50 8.10
CA VAL A 36 6.20 -2.52 7.13
C VAL A 36 7.64 -2.86 6.73
N VAL A 37 8.47 -3.27 7.70
CA VAL A 37 9.85 -3.74 7.45
C VAL A 37 9.84 -5.06 6.67
N ALA A 38 8.97 -5.99 7.08
CA ALA A 38 8.81 -7.32 6.47
C ALA A 38 8.41 -7.24 4.99
N ARG A 39 7.57 -6.27 4.60
CA ARG A 39 7.18 -6.05 3.21
C ARG A 39 8.37 -5.79 2.31
N GLU A 40 9.32 -4.94 2.72
CA GLU A 40 10.51 -4.65 1.92
C GLU A 40 11.43 -5.89 1.84
N VAL A 41 11.51 -6.69 2.92
CA VAL A 41 12.26 -7.95 2.93
C VAL A 41 11.60 -8.97 1.98
N ALA A 42 10.30 -9.18 2.09
CA ALA A 42 9.54 -10.12 1.25
C ALA A 42 9.68 -9.78 -0.24
N ARG A 43 9.53 -8.48 -0.57
CA ARG A 43 9.69 -7.98 -1.95
C ARG A 43 11.10 -8.26 -2.49
N ALA A 44 12.15 -8.01 -1.71
CA ALA A 44 13.53 -8.19 -2.16
C ALA A 44 13.94 -9.66 -2.29
N LEU A 45 13.29 -10.57 -1.56
CA LEU A 45 13.55 -12.00 -1.59
C LEU A 45 12.63 -12.77 -2.53
N ASP A 46 11.65 -12.11 -3.14
CA ASP A 46 10.57 -12.73 -3.92
C ASP A 46 9.86 -13.83 -3.10
N ALA A 47 9.51 -13.50 -1.86
CA ALA A 47 8.95 -14.42 -0.89
C ALA A 47 7.55 -13.95 -0.44
N PRO A 48 6.60 -14.86 -0.19
CA PRO A 48 5.29 -14.50 0.32
C PRO A 48 5.39 -13.87 1.71
N LEU A 49 4.54 -12.87 1.96
CA LEU A 49 4.43 -12.14 3.23
C LEU A 49 3.13 -12.48 3.95
N ASP A 50 3.23 -12.78 5.24
CA ASP A 50 2.09 -12.86 6.15
C ASP A 50 2.43 -12.20 7.49
N VAL A 51 1.45 -12.09 8.38
CA VAL A 51 1.67 -11.69 9.78
C VAL A 51 1.87 -12.92 10.65
N ILE A 52 2.62 -12.74 11.74
CA ILE A 52 2.62 -13.69 12.85
C ILE A 52 2.07 -13.00 14.09
N VAL A 53 0.85 -13.40 14.49
CA VAL A 53 0.20 -12.87 15.67
C VAL A 53 0.49 -13.77 16.85
N VAL A 54 1.08 -13.20 17.88
CA VAL A 54 1.39 -13.89 19.14
C VAL A 54 0.89 -13.07 20.32
N ARG A 55 0.48 -13.76 21.38
CA ARG A 55 0.04 -13.13 22.62
C ARG A 55 0.80 -13.73 23.78
N LYS A 56 1.41 -12.85 24.60
CA LYS A 56 2.10 -13.22 25.83
C LYS A 56 1.06 -13.60 26.89
N LEU A 57 1.25 -14.73 27.53
CA LEU A 57 0.50 -15.12 28.72
C LEU A 57 1.23 -14.58 29.94
N GLY A 58 0.71 -13.53 30.54
CA GLY A 58 1.26 -12.94 31.74
C GLY A 58 0.75 -13.62 32.99
N VAL A 59 1.58 -13.71 34.03
CA VAL A 59 1.17 -14.16 35.36
C VAL A 59 0.06 -13.25 35.87
N PRO A 60 -1.09 -13.78 36.39
CA PRO A 60 -2.23 -12.96 36.81
C PRO A 60 -1.90 -11.84 37.79
N SER A 61 -1.01 -12.10 38.75
CA SER A 61 -0.55 -11.12 39.76
C SER A 61 0.54 -10.17 39.22
N ARG A 62 1.20 -10.54 38.12
CA ARG A 62 2.33 -9.80 37.50
C ARG A 62 2.27 -9.93 35.98
N PRO A 63 1.41 -9.20 35.27
CA PRO A 63 1.21 -9.35 33.84
C PRO A 63 2.49 -9.16 32.98
N GLU A 64 3.49 -8.44 33.50
CA GLU A 64 4.77 -8.26 32.84
C GLU A 64 5.63 -9.52 32.86
N LEU A 65 5.46 -10.40 33.85
CA LEU A 65 6.14 -11.70 33.90
C LEU A 65 5.43 -12.70 33.00
N GLY A 66 6.11 -13.18 31.97
CA GLY A 66 5.57 -14.15 31.02
C GLY A 66 5.62 -15.56 31.57
N MET A 67 4.48 -16.20 31.72
CA MET A 67 4.36 -17.63 31.99
C MET A 67 4.19 -18.47 30.71
N GLY A 68 4.06 -17.80 29.55
CA GLY A 68 3.96 -18.47 28.26
C GLY A 68 3.60 -17.52 27.14
N ALA A 69 3.26 -18.10 25.99
CA ALA A 69 2.72 -17.42 24.83
C ALA A 69 1.75 -18.34 24.07
N ILE A 70 0.82 -17.74 23.38
CA ILE A 70 -0.04 -18.42 22.41
C ILE A 70 0.15 -17.81 21.03
N GLY A 71 -0.03 -18.64 20.03
CA GLY A 71 -0.01 -18.26 18.60
C GLY A 71 -1.19 -18.86 17.88
N GLU A 72 -1.37 -18.44 16.66
CA GLU A 72 -2.40 -18.95 15.77
C GLU A 72 -2.25 -20.46 15.52
N GLY A 73 -3.36 -21.10 15.17
CA GLY A 73 -3.39 -22.54 14.93
C GLY A 73 -3.31 -23.38 16.21
N GLY A 74 -3.69 -22.81 17.35
CA GLY A 74 -3.73 -23.50 18.64
C GLY A 74 -2.35 -23.72 19.28
N VAL A 75 -1.31 -23.04 18.79
CA VAL A 75 0.03 -23.15 19.35
C VAL A 75 0.06 -22.55 20.75
N ARG A 76 0.58 -23.34 21.70
CA ARG A 76 0.71 -23.00 23.11
C ARG A 76 2.11 -23.31 23.59
N ILE A 77 2.80 -22.33 24.14
CA ILE A 77 4.15 -22.44 24.65
C ILE A 77 4.12 -22.03 26.12
N ILE A 78 4.48 -22.91 27.01
CA ILE A 78 4.37 -22.68 28.45
C ILE A 78 5.75 -22.76 29.10
N ASN A 79 6.01 -21.81 30.00
CA ASN A 79 7.17 -21.82 30.88
C ASN A 79 6.79 -22.44 32.24
N GLU A 80 6.94 -23.76 32.32
CA GLU A 80 6.61 -24.50 33.54
C GLU A 80 7.43 -24.08 34.78
N GLN A 81 8.63 -23.53 34.59
CA GLN A 81 9.45 -23.06 35.71
C GLN A 81 8.81 -21.81 36.33
N VAL A 82 8.35 -20.87 35.52
CA VAL A 82 7.64 -19.67 36.00
C VAL A 82 6.33 -20.07 36.67
N MET A 83 5.55 -20.97 36.05
CA MET A 83 4.30 -21.44 36.64
C MET A 83 4.53 -22.05 38.04
N ARG A 84 5.51 -22.92 38.15
CA ARG A 84 5.86 -23.55 39.48
C ARG A 84 6.33 -22.53 40.50
N PHE A 85 7.19 -21.59 40.08
CA PHE A 85 7.75 -20.58 40.98
C PHE A 85 6.69 -19.60 41.51
N GLU A 86 5.76 -19.18 40.66
CA GLU A 86 4.67 -18.25 41.00
C GLU A 86 3.42 -18.96 41.53
N GLY A 87 3.41 -20.29 41.62
CA GLY A 87 2.29 -21.05 42.13
C GLY A 87 1.03 -20.99 41.24
N ILE A 88 1.20 -20.82 39.93
CA ILE A 88 0.10 -20.73 38.96
C ILE A 88 -0.48 -22.11 38.72
N THR A 89 -1.80 -22.22 38.87
CA THR A 89 -2.53 -23.46 38.56
C THR A 89 -2.89 -23.52 37.07
N GLU A 90 -3.21 -24.74 36.62
CA GLU A 90 -3.70 -24.90 35.24
C GLU A 90 -5.02 -24.12 34.99
N ALA A 91 -5.87 -23.98 36.01
CA ALA A 91 -7.09 -23.19 35.93
C ALA A 91 -6.82 -21.70 35.75
N ASP A 92 -5.79 -21.16 36.45
CA ASP A 92 -5.36 -19.76 36.26
C ASP A 92 -4.82 -19.55 34.86
N LEU A 93 -4.00 -20.48 34.36
CA LEU A 93 -3.45 -20.43 33.01
C LEU A 93 -4.54 -20.47 31.95
N MET A 94 -5.51 -21.40 32.06
CA MET A 94 -6.63 -21.49 31.12
C MET A 94 -7.47 -20.21 31.06
N SER A 95 -7.71 -19.57 32.20
CA SER A 95 -8.47 -18.31 32.25
C SER A 95 -7.74 -17.15 31.53
N VAL A 96 -6.42 -17.08 31.66
CA VAL A 96 -5.62 -16.07 30.93
C VAL A 96 -5.58 -16.42 29.44
N GLU A 97 -5.38 -17.69 29.13
CA GLU A 97 -5.28 -18.17 27.75
C GLU A 97 -6.57 -17.90 26.95
N GLU A 98 -7.75 -18.20 27.51
CA GLU A 98 -9.03 -17.98 26.85
C GLU A 98 -9.21 -16.51 26.44
N ARG A 99 -8.97 -15.60 27.37
CA ARG A 99 -9.06 -14.14 27.09
C ARG A 99 -8.07 -13.69 26.01
N GLU A 100 -6.83 -14.16 26.07
CA GLU A 100 -5.79 -13.77 25.11
C GLU A 100 -6.00 -14.43 23.74
N ARG A 101 -6.66 -15.59 23.70
CA ARG A 101 -7.02 -16.29 22.46
C ARG A 101 -8.05 -15.51 21.63
N ASP A 102 -9.11 -15.04 22.27
CA ASP A 102 -10.14 -14.23 21.59
C ASP A 102 -9.52 -12.97 20.97
N GLU A 103 -8.61 -12.33 21.68
CA GLU A 103 -7.91 -11.15 21.17
C GLU A 103 -6.92 -11.50 20.05
N LEU A 104 -6.25 -12.64 20.13
CA LEU A 104 -5.35 -13.13 19.09
C LEU A 104 -6.11 -13.38 17.77
N GLU A 105 -7.22 -14.14 17.84
CA GLU A 105 -8.05 -14.48 16.69
C GLU A 105 -8.63 -13.22 16.05
N ARG A 106 -9.21 -12.32 16.85
CA ARG A 106 -9.73 -11.04 16.37
C ARG A 106 -8.68 -10.21 15.62
N ARG A 107 -7.44 -10.18 16.10
CA ARG A 107 -6.35 -9.45 15.42
C ARG A 107 -5.89 -10.14 14.14
N ALA A 108 -5.77 -11.46 14.17
CA ALA A 108 -5.38 -12.24 13.02
C ALA A 108 -6.38 -12.08 11.87
N ASP A 109 -7.67 -12.19 12.17
CA ASP A 109 -8.74 -11.97 11.20
C ASP A 109 -8.74 -10.55 10.63
N ARG A 110 -8.57 -9.56 11.51
CA ARG A 110 -8.51 -8.16 11.10
C ARG A 110 -7.35 -7.90 10.13
N PHE A 111 -6.14 -8.36 10.44
CA PHE A 111 -4.98 -8.11 9.59
C PHE A 111 -5.05 -8.86 8.26
N ARG A 112 -5.61 -10.06 8.24
CA ARG A 112 -5.74 -10.85 7.00
C ARG A 112 -6.93 -10.46 6.13
N SER A 113 -7.95 -9.79 6.70
CA SER A 113 -9.12 -9.35 5.92
C SER A 113 -9.73 -10.48 5.05
N GLY A 114 -9.84 -11.70 5.61
CA GLY A 114 -10.39 -12.87 4.92
C GLY A 114 -9.40 -13.70 4.09
N ARG A 115 -8.12 -13.31 4.01
CA ARG A 115 -7.08 -14.13 3.38
C ARG A 115 -6.73 -15.35 4.23
N GLU A 116 -6.42 -16.44 3.57
CA GLU A 116 -5.90 -17.63 4.24
C GLU A 116 -4.48 -17.40 4.75
N ARG A 117 -4.16 -18.03 5.88
CA ARG A 117 -2.80 -18.01 6.42
C ARG A 117 -1.85 -18.79 5.52
N ILE A 118 -0.67 -18.23 5.27
CA ILE A 118 0.37 -18.89 4.47
C ILE A 118 0.95 -20.06 5.28
N PRO A 119 0.97 -21.30 4.71
CA PRO A 119 1.57 -22.44 5.38
C PRO A 119 3.08 -22.29 5.55
N VAL A 120 3.59 -22.60 6.76
CA VAL A 120 5.02 -22.48 7.11
C VAL A 120 5.71 -23.84 7.33
N ALA A 121 4.93 -24.93 7.35
CA ALA A 121 5.47 -26.26 7.61
C ALA A 121 6.47 -26.69 6.53
N GLY A 122 7.65 -27.12 6.94
CA GLY A 122 8.73 -27.56 6.05
C GLY A 122 9.53 -26.43 5.38
N ARG A 123 9.13 -25.17 5.57
CA ARG A 123 9.72 -23.99 4.91
C ARG A 123 10.71 -23.24 5.78
N THR A 124 11.52 -22.40 5.17
CA THR A 124 12.29 -21.38 5.89
C THR A 124 11.38 -20.23 6.27
N VAL A 125 11.31 -19.87 7.55
CA VAL A 125 10.51 -18.75 8.05
C VAL A 125 11.43 -17.61 8.47
N ILE A 126 11.18 -16.42 7.93
CA ILE A 126 11.89 -15.20 8.29
C ILE A 126 10.96 -14.35 9.15
N VAL A 127 11.15 -14.33 10.46
CA VAL A 127 10.40 -13.47 11.38
C VAL A 127 11.04 -12.09 11.41
N VAL A 128 10.24 -11.05 11.14
CA VAL A 128 10.72 -9.66 11.02
C VAL A 128 9.98 -8.76 12.00
N ASP A 129 10.75 -7.90 12.69
CA ASP A 129 10.22 -6.81 13.52
C ASP A 129 10.91 -5.49 13.17
N ASP A 130 10.34 -4.34 13.59
CA ASP A 130 10.93 -3.00 13.36
C ASP A 130 12.08 -2.69 14.35
N GLY A 131 12.27 -3.53 15.35
CA GLY A 131 13.36 -3.51 16.31
C GLY A 131 12.98 -4.23 17.59
N ILE A 132 13.98 -4.69 18.28
CA ILE A 132 13.81 -5.45 19.50
C ILE A 132 14.25 -4.61 20.70
N ALA A 133 13.42 -4.56 21.74
CA ALA A 133 13.80 -4.05 23.07
C ALA A 133 14.15 -5.23 24.00
N THR A 134 13.15 -5.95 24.51
CA THR A 134 13.33 -7.09 25.41
C THR A 134 13.38 -8.44 24.71
N GLY A 135 12.92 -8.50 23.46
CA GLY A 135 12.89 -9.71 22.65
C GLY A 135 11.78 -10.72 22.97
N SER A 136 10.95 -10.49 23.97
CA SER A 136 9.96 -11.47 24.42
C SER A 136 8.90 -11.80 23.33
N THR A 137 8.46 -10.80 22.56
CA THR A 137 7.51 -10.99 21.45
C THR A 137 8.16 -11.73 20.29
N ALA A 138 9.36 -11.30 19.88
CA ALA A 138 10.12 -11.94 18.81
C ALA A 138 10.44 -13.41 19.13
N ARG A 139 10.84 -13.68 20.38
CA ARG A 139 11.06 -15.04 20.88
C ARG A 139 9.81 -15.91 20.77
N ALA A 140 8.68 -15.39 21.25
CA ALA A 140 7.40 -16.09 21.15
C ALA A 140 7.01 -16.37 19.69
N ALA A 141 7.20 -15.41 18.79
CA ALA A 141 6.93 -15.59 17.37
C ALA A 141 7.82 -16.68 16.73
N CYS A 142 9.12 -16.68 17.01
CA CYS A 142 10.03 -17.72 16.51
C CYS A 142 9.64 -19.11 17.02
N GLN A 143 9.27 -19.23 18.29
CA GLN A 143 8.82 -20.48 18.89
C GLN A 143 7.49 -20.94 18.28
N VAL A 144 6.55 -20.02 18.04
CA VAL A 144 5.27 -20.33 17.35
C VAL A 144 5.54 -20.81 15.93
N ALA A 145 6.39 -20.13 15.16
CA ALA A 145 6.74 -20.55 13.80
C ALA A 145 7.35 -21.96 13.79
N ARG A 146 8.23 -22.26 14.74
CA ARG A 146 8.82 -23.59 14.91
C ARG A 146 7.77 -24.66 15.28
N ALA A 147 6.87 -24.34 16.21
CA ALA A 147 5.78 -25.24 16.58
C ALA A 147 4.78 -25.50 15.44
N GLN A 148 4.68 -24.58 14.50
CA GLN A 148 3.91 -24.72 13.25
C GLN A 148 4.63 -25.54 12.18
N GLY A 149 5.82 -26.07 12.48
CA GLY A 149 6.56 -26.98 11.62
C GLY A 149 7.56 -26.30 10.68
N ALA A 150 7.96 -25.03 10.91
CA ALA A 150 9.02 -24.40 10.15
C ALA A 150 10.30 -25.24 10.20
N ALA A 151 10.91 -25.52 9.04
CA ALA A 151 12.16 -26.27 8.94
C ALA A 151 13.36 -25.44 9.42
N ARG A 152 13.33 -24.14 9.17
CA ARG A 152 14.35 -23.17 9.60
C ARG A 152 13.66 -21.88 10.03
N VAL A 153 14.12 -21.27 11.12
CA VAL A 153 13.63 -19.98 11.63
C VAL A 153 14.76 -18.98 11.65
N VAL A 154 14.60 -17.92 10.88
CA VAL A 154 15.51 -16.76 10.83
C VAL A 154 14.80 -15.59 11.51
N LEU A 155 15.45 -14.94 12.45
CA LEU A 155 14.98 -13.70 13.05
C LEU A 155 15.75 -12.52 12.44
N ALA A 156 15.06 -11.57 11.85
CA ALA A 156 15.67 -10.44 11.17
C ALA A 156 15.10 -9.11 11.68
N VAL A 157 15.97 -8.23 12.19
CA VAL A 157 15.59 -6.95 12.78
C VAL A 157 16.61 -5.85 12.46
N PRO A 158 16.16 -4.59 12.29
CA PRO A 158 17.06 -3.45 12.04
C PRO A 158 17.94 -3.11 13.25
N VAL A 159 17.41 -3.23 14.47
CA VAL A 159 18.14 -2.83 15.69
C VAL A 159 17.68 -3.62 16.91
N ALA A 160 18.63 -3.97 17.78
CA ALA A 160 18.38 -4.60 19.06
C ALA A 160 19.56 -4.35 20.03
N PRO A 161 19.35 -4.33 21.35
CA PRO A 161 20.44 -4.28 22.32
C PRO A 161 21.26 -5.59 22.30
N PRO A 162 22.58 -5.53 22.58
CA PRO A 162 23.48 -6.70 22.54
C PRO A 162 22.98 -7.89 23.38
N ASP A 163 22.48 -7.63 24.60
CA ASP A 163 21.97 -8.67 25.48
C ASP A 163 20.77 -9.42 24.90
N SER A 164 19.83 -8.71 24.27
CA SER A 164 18.67 -9.34 23.63
C SER A 164 19.09 -10.20 22.43
N VAL A 165 20.07 -9.74 21.64
CA VAL A 165 20.64 -10.50 20.52
C VAL A 165 21.30 -11.79 21.01
N ALA A 166 22.09 -11.71 22.10
CA ALA A 166 22.76 -12.88 22.67
C ALA A 166 21.75 -13.96 23.11
N HIS A 167 20.67 -13.55 23.82
CA HIS A 167 19.63 -14.48 24.27
C HIS A 167 18.80 -15.08 23.14
N LEU A 168 18.45 -14.28 22.12
CA LEU A 168 17.59 -14.74 21.01
C LEU A 168 18.32 -15.68 20.04
N ARG A 169 19.64 -15.62 19.97
CA ARG A 169 20.44 -16.54 19.15
C ARG A 169 20.27 -18.01 19.52
N GLU A 170 19.91 -18.31 20.77
CA GLU A 170 19.68 -19.67 21.23
C GLU A 170 18.31 -20.24 20.76
N ASP A 171 17.37 -19.37 20.38
CA ASP A 171 16.00 -19.75 20.00
C ASP A 171 15.80 -19.89 18.49
N VAL A 172 16.74 -19.45 17.65
CA VAL A 172 16.64 -19.40 16.19
C VAL A 172 17.83 -20.05 15.49
N ASP A 173 17.65 -20.44 14.23
CA ASP A 173 18.74 -21.02 13.44
C ASP A 173 19.69 -19.93 12.94
N GLU A 174 19.16 -18.72 12.73
CA GLU A 174 19.93 -17.55 12.33
C GLU A 174 19.30 -16.28 12.90
N LEU A 175 20.13 -15.32 13.31
CA LEU A 175 19.72 -14.00 13.74
C LEU A 175 20.48 -12.94 12.95
N VAL A 176 19.76 -12.13 12.18
CA VAL A 176 20.25 -10.98 11.42
C VAL A 176 19.83 -9.70 12.12
N CYS A 177 20.81 -8.89 12.56
CA CYS A 177 20.57 -7.60 13.19
C CYS A 177 21.55 -6.58 12.61
N LEU A 178 21.03 -5.48 12.04
CA LEU A 178 21.87 -4.48 11.36
C LEU A 178 22.67 -3.62 12.34
N ALA A 179 22.10 -3.35 13.51
CA ALA A 179 22.75 -2.53 14.53
C ALA A 179 22.50 -3.08 15.93
N THR A 180 23.59 -3.18 16.72
CA THR A 180 23.54 -3.63 18.12
C THR A 180 24.24 -2.61 19.03
N PRO A 181 23.61 -1.45 19.26
CA PRO A 181 24.22 -0.38 20.02
C PRO A 181 24.21 -0.66 21.53
N ASP A 182 25.27 -0.24 22.23
CA ASP A 182 25.38 -0.35 23.70
C ASP A 182 24.48 0.65 24.42
N ASP A 183 24.21 1.82 23.81
CA ASP A 183 23.39 2.92 24.33
C ASP A 183 21.92 2.83 23.89
N PHE A 184 21.32 1.65 24.02
CA PHE A 184 19.96 1.38 23.59
C PHE A 184 18.94 1.70 24.69
N PHE A 185 18.02 2.66 24.44
CA PHE A 185 16.90 2.98 25.33
C PHE A 185 15.54 2.58 24.76
N ALA A 186 15.34 2.77 23.44
CA ALA A 186 14.10 2.42 22.75
C ALA A 186 14.35 2.26 21.25
N VAL A 187 13.53 1.43 20.59
CA VAL A 187 13.58 1.21 19.12
C VAL A 187 13.47 2.52 18.36
N GLY A 188 12.51 3.37 18.75
CA GLY A 188 12.22 4.62 18.02
C GLY A 188 13.36 5.62 17.94
N GLN A 189 14.35 5.55 18.83
CA GLN A 189 15.54 6.44 18.81
C GLN A 189 16.42 6.20 17.56
N TRP A 190 16.30 5.06 16.92
CA TRP A 190 17.08 4.65 15.75
C TRP A 190 16.42 5.03 14.42
N TYR A 191 15.23 5.67 14.49
CA TYR A 191 14.46 6.12 13.36
C TYR A 191 14.28 7.65 13.40
N ARG A 192 14.35 8.31 12.25
CA ARG A 192 14.00 9.73 12.14
C ARG A 192 12.48 9.92 12.15
N ASP A 193 11.77 9.03 11.47
CA ASP A 193 10.31 8.93 11.49
C ASP A 193 9.91 7.56 12.04
N PHE A 194 9.34 7.56 13.26
CA PHE A 194 8.84 6.35 13.94
C PHE A 194 7.37 6.51 14.31
N ARG A 195 6.57 7.09 13.42
CA ARG A 195 5.12 7.22 13.62
C ARG A 195 4.50 5.86 13.90
N GLN A 196 3.41 5.85 14.65
CA GLN A 196 2.68 4.64 14.95
C GLN A 196 2.04 4.09 13.66
N THR A 197 2.38 2.85 13.32
CA THR A 197 1.73 2.11 12.22
C THR A 197 0.31 1.76 12.63
N THR A 198 -0.66 2.04 11.78
CA THR A 198 -2.08 1.70 11.98
C THR A 198 -2.36 0.26 11.55
N ASP A 199 -3.52 -0.27 12.00
CA ASP A 199 -3.96 -1.60 11.55
C ASP A 199 -4.26 -1.60 10.04
N ASP A 200 -4.77 -0.50 9.49
CA ASP A 200 -5.08 -0.37 8.07
C ASP A 200 -3.80 -0.32 7.20
N GLU A 201 -2.73 0.28 7.70
CA GLU A 201 -1.40 0.22 7.05
C GLU A 201 -0.85 -1.21 7.03
N VAL A 202 -1.09 -2.00 8.08
CA VAL A 202 -0.71 -3.42 8.12
C VAL A 202 -1.49 -4.20 7.05
N VAL A 203 -2.80 -4.02 6.98
CA VAL A 203 -3.66 -4.67 5.96
C VAL A 203 -3.18 -4.30 4.55
N ALA A 204 -2.93 -3.02 4.28
CA ALA A 204 -2.43 -2.56 2.99
C ALA A 204 -1.09 -3.20 2.61
N CYS A 205 -0.14 -3.31 3.55
CA CYS A 205 1.15 -3.99 3.30
C CYS A 205 0.98 -5.46 2.90
N LEU A 206 0.03 -6.16 3.53
CA LEU A 206 -0.23 -7.57 3.23
C LEU A 206 -0.97 -7.74 1.90
N ASP A 207 -1.92 -6.85 1.58
CA ASP A 207 -2.62 -6.85 0.29
C ASP A 207 -1.66 -6.59 -0.87
N ASP A 208 -0.77 -5.61 -0.73
CA ASP A 208 0.26 -5.30 -1.71
C ASP A 208 1.19 -6.49 -1.97
N ALA A 209 1.64 -7.15 -0.90
CA ALA A 209 2.53 -8.30 -1.01
C ALA A 209 1.84 -9.52 -1.65
N ALA A 210 0.57 -9.79 -1.27
CA ALA A 210 -0.20 -10.89 -1.86
C ALA A 210 -0.44 -10.67 -3.36
N ALA A 211 -0.78 -9.44 -3.76
CA ALA A 211 -0.98 -9.09 -5.17
C ALA A 211 0.33 -9.17 -5.99
N ALA A 212 1.48 -8.83 -5.40
CA ALA A 212 2.78 -8.99 -6.03
C ALA A 212 3.11 -10.48 -6.25
N HIS A 213 3.00 -11.30 -5.20
CA HIS A 213 3.31 -12.73 -5.25
C HIS A 213 2.42 -13.52 -6.23
N ALA A 214 1.11 -13.22 -6.27
CA ALA A 214 0.19 -13.83 -7.22
C ALA A 214 0.54 -13.49 -8.69
N ARG A 215 1.11 -12.31 -8.95
CA ARG A 215 1.61 -11.93 -10.29
C ARG A 215 2.84 -12.73 -10.69
N ASP A 216 3.76 -12.96 -9.77
CA ASP A 216 5.01 -13.71 -10.01
C ASP A 216 4.73 -15.20 -10.21
N GLU A 217 3.77 -15.78 -9.47
CA GLU A 217 3.28 -17.15 -9.70
C GLU A 217 2.62 -17.31 -11.08
N ALA A 218 1.79 -16.34 -11.49
CA ALA A 218 1.16 -16.35 -12.82
C ALA A 218 2.18 -16.18 -13.96
N ALA A 219 3.26 -15.44 -13.74
CA ALA A 219 4.37 -15.28 -14.68
C ALA A 219 5.24 -16.55 -14.82
N SER A 220 5.28 -17.40 -13.79
CA SER A 220 6.07 -18.63 -13.72
C SER A 220 5.37 -19.85 -14.31
N ALA A 221 4.09 -19.76 -14.69
CA ALA A 221 3.35 -20.85 -15.32
C ALA A 221 3.88 -21.15 -16.74
N PRO A 222 4.15 -22.42 -17.10
CA PRO A 222 4.74 -22.76 -18.39
C PRO A 222 3.74 -22.53 -19.54
N GLY A 223 3.97 -21.50 -20.35
CA GLY A 223 3.20 -21.27 -21.58
C GLY A 223 3.14 -19.86 -22.15
N HIS A 224 3.66 -18.85 -21.48
CA HIS A 224 3.63 -17.47 -21.99
C HIS A 224 5.04 -16.86 -22.09
N HIS A 225 5.63 -16.96 -23.28
CA HIS A 225 6.78 -16.12 -23.65
C HIS A 225 6.29 -14.70 -23.93
N GLY A 226 6.34 -13.88 -22.93
CA GLY A 226 5.96 -12.52 -22.97
C GLY A 226 6.95 -11.62 -22.22
N LEU A 227 7.45 -10.42 -22.84
CA LEU A 227 8.41 -9.45 -22.26
C LEU A 227 8.08 -9.12 -20.80
N ALA A 228 9.05 -9.03 -19.92
CA ALA A 228 8.87 -8.69 -18.52
C ALA A 228 8.04 -7.41 -18.34
N GLY A 229 7.08 -7.41 -17.42
CA GLY A 229 6.41 -6.19 -16.98
C GLY A 229 7.38 -5.33 -16.18
N CYS A 230 7.10 -4.04 -16.05
CA CYS A 230 7.83 -3.10 -15.20
C CYS A 230 7.02 -2.85 -13.92
N ASP A 231 7.67 -2.95 -12.76
CA ASP A 231 7.12 -2.56 -11.45
C ASP A 231 8.26 -1.95 -10.63
N ASP A 232 8.66 -0.73 -11.00
CA ASP A 232 9.90 -0.10 -10.56
C ASP A 232 9.70 1.29 -9.97
N GLU A 233 10.51 1.60 -8.95
CA GLU A 233 10.73 2.98 -8.52
C GLU A 233 11.49 3.72 -9.63
N VAL A 234 10.94 4.84 -10.08
CA VAL A 234 11.48 5.63 -11.17
C VAL A 234 11.77 7.07 -10.75
N LEU A 235 12.67 7.72 -11.47
CA LEU A 235 12.87 9.16 -11.38
C LEU A 235 12.32 9.81 -12.66
N VAL A 236 11.17 10.44 -12.53
CA VAL A 236 10.49 11.13 -13.63
C VAL A 236 11.22 12.45 -13.90
N GLU A 237 11.84 12.59 -15.04
CA GLU A 237 12.50 13.82 -15.45
C GLU A 237 11.49 14.73 -16.16
N CYS A 238 11.16 15.86 -15.55
CA CYS A 238 10.28 16.85 -16.16
C CYS A 238 10.66 18.29 -15.78
N ALA A 239 10.64 19.18 -16.76
CA ALA A 239 10.90 20.63 -16.58
C ALA A 239 12.14 20.95 -15.72
N GLY A 240 13.23 20.17 -15.89
CA GLY A 240 14.52 20.39 -15.21
C GLY A 240 14.59 19.88 -13.77
N VAL A 241 13.57 19.20 -13.28
CA VAL A 241 13.57 18.52 -11.97
C VAL A 241 13.40 17.01 -12.13
N ARG A 242 13.80 16.27 -11.08
CA ARG A 242 13.57 14.83 -10.97
C ARG A 242 12.58 14.56 -9.86
N LEU A 243 11.46 13.95 -10.21
CA LEU A 243 10.38 13.65 -9.29
C LEU A 243 10.35 12.15 -9.05
N PRO A 244 10.38 11.70 -7.79
CA PRO A 244 10.27 10.28 -7.48
C PRO A 244 8.90 9.76 -7.90
N GLY A 245 8.86 8.56 -8.51
CA GLY A 245 7.65 7.91 -8.96
C GLY A 245 7.75 6.40 -8.84
N HIS A 246 6.62 5.74 -9.06
CA HIS A 246 6.50 4.29 -9.17
C HIS A 246 5.73 3.97 -10.45
N LEU A 247 6.35 3.23 -11.35
CA LEU A 247 5.78 2.84 -12.64
C LEU A 247 5.48 1.35 -12.62
N THR A 248 4.19 1.00 -12.80
CA THR A 248 3.74 -0.37 -12.95
C THR A 248 3.12 -0.52 -14.33
N VAL A 249 3.68 -1.35 -15.20
CA VAL A 249 3.12 -1.67 -16.52
C VAL A 249 3.19 -3.18 -16.73
N ALA A 250 2.03 -3.81 -16.75
CA ALA A 250 1.96 -5.23 -17.11
C ALA A 250 2.23 -5.40 -18.61
N ARG A 251 2.71 -6.58 -18.98
CA ARG A 251 2.87 -6.91 -20.38
C ARG A 251 1.52 -6.93 -21.11
N GLY A 252 1.47 -6.24 -22.26
CA GLY A 252 0.24 -6.10 -23.04
C GLY A 252 -0.79 -5.19 -22.37
N ALA A 253 -0.32 -4.28 -21.48
CA ALA A 253 -1.18 -3.31 -20.84
C ALA A 253 -2.06 -2.57 -21.86
N ILE A 254 -3.34 -2.39 -21.51
CA ILE A 254 -4.37 -1.74 -22.34
C ILE A 254 -4.03 -0.26 -22.58
N GLY A 255 -3.41 0.37 -21.59
CA GLY A 255 -2.97 1.75 -21.56
C GLY A 255 -2.31 2.04 -20.22
N VAL A 256 -1.88 3.29 -20.00
CA VAL A 256 -1.22 3.71 -18.75
C VAL A 256 -1.97 4.90 -18.17
N VAL A 257 -2.27 4.87 -16.87
CA VAL A 257 -2.92 5.94 -16.13
C VAL A 257 -1.89 6.68 -15.27
N VAL A 258 -1.74 7.99 -15.48
CA VAL A 258 -0.85 8.85 -14.71
C VAL A 258 -1.65 9.53 -13.61
N PHE A 259 -1.15 9.44 -12.38
CA PHE A 259 -1.84 9.94 -11.19
C PHE A 259 -1.37 11.35 -10.83
N ALA A 260 -2.35 12.24 -10.65
CA ALA A 260 -2.16 13.57 -10.08
C ALA A 260 -2.77 13.62 -8.68
N HIS A 261 -1.92 13.58 -7.66
CA HIS A 261 -2.35 13.58 -6.26
C HIS A 261 -2.82 14.97 -5.79
N GLY A 262 -3.59 15.02 -4.68
CA GLY A 262 -4.05 16.27 -4.08
C GLY A 262 -2.98 16.94 -3.21
N SER A 263 -3.36 18.11 -2.65
CA SER A 263 -2.47 19.02 -1.90
C SER A 263 -1.78 18.41 -0.69
N ASP A 264 -2.46 17.54 0.05
CA ASP A 264 -1.92 16.89 1.26
C ASP A 264 -1.60 15.40 1.02
N SER A 265 -1.11 15.07 -0.18
CA SER A 265 -0.94 13.71 -0.65
C SER A 265 0.41 13.55 -1.38
N SER A 266 0.79 12.31 -1.66
CA SER A 266 2.01 11.95 -2.38
C SER A 266 1.76 10.65 -3.17
N ARG A 267 2.77 10.17 -3.90
CA ARG A 267 2.74 8.85 -4.54
C ARG A 267 2.48 7.70 -3.55
N TYR A 268 2.72 7.90 -2.27
CA TYR A 268 2.46 6.93 -1.20
C TYR A 268 1.05 7.01 -0.61
N SER A 269 0.17 7.85 -1.13
CA SER A 269 -1.22 7.92 -0.65
C SER A 269 -1.91 6.57 -0.71
N PRO A 270 -2.36 5.99 0.43
CA PRO A 270 -3.03 4.70 0.44
C PRO A 270 -4.27 4.68 -0.47
N ARG A 271 -4.97 5.81 -0.57
CA ARG A 271 -6.15 5.96 -1.44
C ARG A 271 -5.79 5.86 -2.92
N ASN A 272 -4.71 6.53 -3.35
CA ASN A 272 -4.27 6.45 -4.74
C ASN A 272 -3.65 5.08 -5.06
N GLN A 273 -2.95 4.48 -4.12
CA GLN A 273 -2.40 3.12 -4.27
C GLN A 273 -3.52 2.08 -4.41
N LEU A 274 -4.63 2.20 -3.66
CA LEU A 274 -5.77 1.31 -3.82
C LEU A 274 -6.37 1.42 -5.23
N VAL A 275 -6.61 2.65 -5.71
CA VAL A 275 -7.12 2.86 -7.08
C VAL A 275 -6.14 2.29 -8.11
N ALA A 276 -4.83 2.57 -7.98
CA ALA A 276 -3.81 2.07 -8.90
C ALA A 276 -3.79 0.54 -8.95
N ARG A 277 -3.95 -0.13 -7.81
CA ARG A 277 -4.04 -1.58 -7.73
C ARG A 277 -5.23 -2.13 -8.51
N VAL A 278 -6.43 -1.58 -8.31
CA VAL A 278 -7.63 -1.98 -9.06
C VAL A 278 -7.44 -1.81 -10.58
N LEU A 279 -6.79 -0.72 -10.99
CA LEU A 279 -6.46 -0.49 -12.40
C LEU A 279 -5.44 -1.51 -12.93
N ASN A 280 -4.40 -1.83 -12.15
CA ASN A 280 -3.38 -2.81 -12.53
C ASN A 280 -3.96 -4.22 -12.65
N GLU A 281 -4.86 -4.61 -11.74
CA GLU A 281 -5.60 -5.90 -11.79
C GLU A 281 -6.45 -6.02 -13.07
N ALA A 282 -6.95 -4.90 -13.57
CA ALA A 282 -7.69 -4.84 -14.84
C ALA A 282 -6.80 -4.75 -16.10
N GLY A 283 -5.47 -4.87 -15.95
CA GLY A 283 -4.53 -4.84 -17.07
C GLY A 283 -4.15 -3.45 -17.56
N LEU A 284 -4.38 -2.41 -16.75
CA LEU A 284 -3.90 -1.05 -17.00
C LEU A 284 -2.55 -0.84 -16.33
N GLY A 285 -1.63 -0.13 -16.97
CA GLY A 285 -0.43 0.38 -16.32
C GLY A 285 -0.75 1.62 -15.47
N THR A 286 0.09 1.93 -14.48
CA THR A 286 -0.05 3.12 -13.63
C THR A 286 1.29 3.80 -13.37
N LEU A 287 1.30 5.13 -13.36
CA LEU A 287 2.42 5.94 -12.89
C LEU A 287 1.94 6.81 -11.72
N LEU A 288 2.40 6.49 -10.51
CA LEU A 288 2.24 7.32 -9.32
C LEU A 288 3.54 8.07 -9.09
N PHE A 289 3.50 9.40 -9.04
CA PHE A 289 4.69 10.21 -8.82
C PHE A 289 4.36 11.45 -8.00
N ASP A 290 5.36 12.03 -7.36
CA ASP A 290 5.18 13.27 -6.62
C ASP A 290 5.19 14.46 -7.59
N LEU A 291 4.15 15.30 -7.57
CA LEU A 291 4.02 16.44 -8.48
C LEU A 291 5.01 17.57 -8.19
N LEU A 292 5.55 17.60 -6.98
CA LEU A 292 6.48 18.61 -6.50
C LEU A 292 7.70 17.94 -5.87
N THR A 293 8.85 18.61 -5.93
CA THR A 293 10.01 18.23 -5.13
C THR A 293 9.71 18.45 -3.63
N ALA A 294 10.51 17.84 -2.75
CA ALA A 294 10.36 18.04 -1.30
C ALA A 294 10.50 19.52 -0.87
N GLU A 295 11.35 20.29 -1.57
CA GLU A 295 11.54 21.72 -1.35
C GLU A 295 10.30 22.51 -1.82
N GLU A 296 9.83 22.27 -3.04
CA GLU A 296 8.63 22.92 -3.60
C GLU A 296 7.36 22.62 -2.79
N GLY A 297 7.21 21.37 -2.32
CA GLY A 297 6.06 20.94 -1.49
C GLY A 297 6.02 21.60 -0.11
N GLY A 298 7.15 22.12 0.38
CA GLY A 298 7.22 22.94 1.59
C GLY A 298 6.57 24.34 1.45
N HIS A 299 6.31 24.78 0.22
CA HIS A 299 5.70 26.08 -0.06
C HIS A 299 4.22 25.92 -0.44
N ARG A 300 3.33 26.39 0.42
CA ARG A 300 1.88 26.24 0.24
C ARG A 300 1.36 26.83 -1.08
N GLU A 301 1.97 27.87 -1.59
CA GLU A 301 1.62 28.49 -2.86
C GLU A 301 1.82 27.53 -4.04
N ASN A 302 2.88 26.72 -4.06
CA ASN A 302 3.13 25.73 -5.11
C ASN A 302 2.11 24.59 -5.13
N VAL A 303 1.63 24.21 -3.94
CA VAL A 303 0.66 23.12 -3.76
C VAL A 303 -0.70 23.44 -4.39
N PHE A 304 -1.02 24.72 -4.55
CA PHE A 304 -2.24 25.22 -5.18
C PHE A 304 -1.99 25.90 -6.54
N ASP A 305 -0.75 25.92 -7.03
CA ASP A 305 -0.41 26.41 -8.37
C ASP A 305 -0.76 25.34 -9.40
N ILE A 306 -1.99 25.42 -9.92
CA ILE A 306 -2.50 24.44 -10.89
C ILE A 306 -1.70 24.44 -12.19
N GLU A 307 -1.18 25.56 -12.63
CA GLU A 307 -0.36 25.65 -13.83
C GLU A 307 0.99 24.93 -13.65
N LEU A 308 1.65 25.12 -12.52
CA LEU A 308 2.86 24.37 -12.13
C LEU A 308 2.58 22.86 -12.10
N LEU A 309 1.54 22.45 -11.37
CA LEU A 309 1.19 21.02 -11.22
C LEU A 309 0.81 20.38 -12.57
N ALA A 310 0.09 21.10 -13.42
CA ALA A 310 -0.26 20.67 -14.77
C ALA A 310 0.98 20.54 -15.67
N GLY A 311 1.92 21.48 -15.56
CA GLY A 311 3.21 21.42 -16.24
C GLY A 311 4.04 20.21 -15.84
N ARG A 312 4.03 19.85 -14.54
CA ARG A 312 4.67 18.63 -14.02
C ARG A 312 4.01 17.36 -14.58
N LEU A 313 2.69 17.33 -14.62
CA LEU A 313 1.93 16.20 -15.15
C LEU A 313 2.15 16.01 -16.65
N ALA A 314 2.18 17.10 -17.42
CA ALA A 314 2.50 17.07 -18.86
C ALA A 314 3.94 16.59 -19.11
N GLY A 315 4.90 17.07 -18.30
CA GLY A 315 6.29 16.61 -18.35
C GLY A 315 6.44 15.13 -18.02
N ALA A 316 5.74 14.65 -16.99
CA ALA A 316 5.70 13.23 -16.64
C ALA A 316 5.09 12.37 -17.75
N THR A 317 4.08 12.88 -18.43
CA THR A 317 3.47 12.23 -19.59
C THR A 317 4.45 12.12 -20.77
N ALA A 318 5.20 13.18 -21.03
CA ALA A 318 6.23 13.18 -22.08
C ALA A 318 7.37 12.19 -21.73
N TRP A 319 7.81 12.19 -20.47
CA TRP A 319 8.78 11.22 -19.96
C TRP A 319 8.27 9.78 -20.11
N LEU A 320 7.02 9.50 -19.71
CA LEU A 320 6.41 8.18 -19.80
C LEU A 320 6.35 7.66 -21.25
N ARG A 321 5.99 8.51 -22.20
CA ARG A 321 5.95 8.15 -23.64
C ARG A 321 7.30 7.75 -24.21
N ALA A 322 8.41 8.18 -23.58
CA ALA A 322 9.76 7.79 -23.95
C ALA A 322 10.23 6.47 -23.31
N GLN A 323 9.45 5.90 -22.37
CA GLN A 323 9.79 4.63 -21.75
C GLN A 323 9.43 3.47 -22.66
N PRO A 324 10.31 2.45 -22.80
CA PRO A 324 10.05 1.26 -23.65
C PRO A 324 8.76 0.53 -23.28
N GLU A 325 8.44 0.46 -21.97
CA GLU A 325 7.29 -0.24 -21.41
C GLU A 325 5.96 0.44 -21.71
N ALA A 326 5.99 1.75 -21.98
CA ALA A 326 4.81 2.55 -22.28
C ALA A 326 4.79 3.05 -23.74
N PHE A 327 5.71 2.57 -24.57
CA PHE A 327 5.82 3.03 -25.96
C PHE A 327 4.54 2.71 -26.74
N GLY A 328 3.91 3.75 -27.28
CA GLY A 328 2.66 3.64 -28.04
C GLY A 328 1.41 3.42 -27.16
N ALA A 329 1.55 3.37 -25.84
CA ALA A 329 0.42 3.22 -24.93
C ALA A 329 -0.52 4.44 -24.97
N ARG A 330 -1.82 4.19 -24.85
CA ARG A 330 -2.81 5.24 -24.60
C ARG A 330 -2.68 5.71 -23.16
N ILE A 331 -2.78 7.02 -22.93
CA ILE A 331 -2.58 7.60 -21.61
C ILE A 331 -3.87 8.20 -21.09
N GLY A 332 -4.22 7.84 -19.85
CA GLY A 332 -5.27 8.46 -19.06
C GLY A 332 -4.71 9.26 -17.88
N TYR A 333 -5.51 10.18 -17.36
CA TYR A 333 -5.21 10.92 -16.14
C TYR A 333 -6.20 10.58 -15.02
N PHE A 334 -5.67 10.23 -13.86
CA PHE A 334 -6.45 10.12 -12.62
C PHE A 334 -6.05 11.26 -11.68
N GLY A 335 -6.98 12.18 -11.42
CA GLY A 335 -6.73 13.32 -10.53
C GLY A 335 -7.57 13.25 -9.25
N ALA A 336 -6.95 13.54 -8.09
CA ALA A 336 -7.64 13.62 -6.81
C ALA A 336 -7.57 15.06 -6.25
N SER A 337 -8.69 15.60 -5.78
CA SER A 337 -8.76 16.95 -5.20
C SER A 337 -8.15 18.02 -6.14
N THR A 338 -7.11 18.78 -5.72
CA THR A 338 -6.38 19.74 -6.56
C THR A 338 -5.70 19.08 -7.77
N GLY A 339 -5.27 17.82 -7.66
CA GLY A 339 -4.69 17.06 -8.76
C GLY A 339 -5.68 16.83 -9.92
N ALA A 340 -6.99 16.83 -9.65
CA ALA A 340 -7.99 16.77 -10.71
C ALA A 340 -8.01 18.04 -11.57
N ALA A 341 -7.81 19.21 -10.96
CA ALA A 341 -7.66 20.44 -11.70
C ALA A 341 -6.40 20.43 -12.58
N ALA A 342 -5.28 19.95 -12.05
CA ALA A 342 -4.03 19.79 -12.80
C ALA A 342 -4.21 18.85 -14.00
N ALA A 343 -4.92 17.73 -13.80
CA ALA A 343 -5.22 16.78 -14.87
C ALA A 343 -6.07 17.40 -15.99
N LEU A 344 -7.13 18.11 -15.62
CA LEU A 344 -8.00 18.82 -16.59
C LEU A 344 -7.24 19.95 -17.30
N TRP A 345 -6.43 20.71 -16.56
CA TRP A 345 -5.62 21.78 -17.13
C TRP A 345 -4.60 21.26 -18.14
N ALA A 346 -3.87 20.21 -17.81
CA ALA A 346 -2.88 19.60 -18.69
C ALA A 346 -3.53 18.96 -19.93
N ALA A 347 -4.68 18.31 -19.76
CA ALA A 347 -5.40 17.66 -20.87
C ALA A 347 -6.10 18.66 -21.81
N ALA A 348 -6.24 19.93 -21.42
CA ALA A 348 -6.81 20.98 -22.25
C ALA A 348 -5.81 21.49 -23.32
N ASP A 349 -4.55 21.04 -23.28
CA ASP A 349 -3.58 21.31 -24.35
C ASP A 349 -3.93 20.43 -25.55
N PRO A 350 -4.07 20.99 -26.77
CA PRO A 350 -4.40 20.23 -27.97
C PRO A 350 -3.44 19.08 -28.27
N ASP A 351 -2.18 19.23 -27.90
CA ASP A 351 -1.12 18.25 -28.13
C ASP A 351 -0.95 17.25 -26.96
N ALA A 352 -1.73 17.39 -25.90
CA ALA A 352 -1.63 16.51 -24.72
C ALA A 352 -1.85 15.03 -25.06
N GLY A 353 -2.75 14.75 -26.02
CA GLY A 353 -3.02 13.38 -26.47
C GLY A 353 -3.48 12.45 -25.35
N ILE A 354 -4.32 12.97 -24.42
CA ILE A 354 -4.89 12.22 -23.32
C ILE A 354 -6.18 11.57 -23.77
N THR A 355 -6.34 10.29 -23.49
CA THR A 355 -7.46 9.47 -24.00
C THR A 355 -8.66 9.49 -23.06
N ALA A 356 -8.45 9.59 -21.74
CA ALA A 356 -9.53 9.65 -20.75
C ALA A 356 -9.07 10.33 -19.46
N ILE A 357 -9.99 10.90 -18.71
CA ILE A 357 -9.74 11.55 -17.42
C ILE A 357 -10.73 11.02 -16.38
N VAL A 358 -10.24 10.76 -15.17
CA VAL A 358 -11.06 10.53 -13.98
C VAL A 358 -10.68 11.55 -12.92
N SER A 359 -11.67 12.23 -12.36
CA SER A 359 -11.58 13.19 -11.27
C SER A 359 -12.28 12.63 -10.03
N ARG A 360 -11.54 12.27 -8.96
CA ARG A 360 -12.12 11.78 -7.71
C ARG A 360 -12.08 12.86 -6.64
N GLY A 361 -13.26 13.27 -6.12
CA GLY A 361 -13.39 14.37 -5.14
C GLY A 361 -12.68 15.63 -5.64
N GLY A 362 -12.72 15.87 -6.95
CA GLY A 362 -11.88 16.84 -7.62
C GLY A 362 -12.37 18.28 -7.44
N ARG A 363 -11.44 19.22 -7.61
CA ARG A 363 -11.66 20.66 -7.67
C ARG A 363 -11.54 21.17 -9.10
N PRO A 364 -12.46 20.75 -10.03
CA PRO A 364 -12.38 21.12 -11.44
C PRO A 364 -12.54 22.64 -11.65
N ASP A 365 -13.18 23.34 -10.72
CA ASP A 365 -13.29 24.79 -10.69
C ASP A 365 -11.94 25.51 -10.78
N LEU A 366 -10.86 24.90 -10.23
CA LEU A 366 -9.50 25.45 -10.27
C LEU A 366 -8.87 25.33 -11.68
N ALA A 367 -9.38 24.47 -12.55
CA ALA A 367 -8.98 24.46 -13.97
C ALA A 367 -9.61 25.60 -14.78
N GLY A 368 -10.64 26.24 -14.22
CA GLY A 368 -11.24 27.51 -14.69
C GLY A 368 -11.49 27.56 -16.19
N PRO A 369 -10.95 28.57 -16.90
CA PRO A 369 -11.25 28.80 -18.31
C PRO A 369 -10.77 27.69 -19.26
N ARG A 370 -9.93 26.76 -18.80
CA ARG A 370 -9.41 25.67 -19.63
C ARG A 370 -10.37 24.48 -19.74
N LEU A 371 -11.43 24.42 -18.92
CA LEU A 371 -12.41 23.32 -18.94
C LEU A 371 -13.04 23.12 -20.32
N SER A 372 -13.40 24.21 -21.00
CA SER A 372 -14.04 24.13 -22.33
C SER A 372 -13.09 23.64 -23.44
N ALA A 373 -11.78 23.61 -23.19
CA ALA A 373 -10.79 23.12 -24.13
C ALA A 373 -10.43 21.64 -23.90
N VAL A 374 -10.93 21.01 -22.83
CA VAL A 374 -10.76 19.59 -22.59
C VAL A 374 -11.51 18.77 -23.64
N THR A 375 -10.79 17.94 -24.39
CA THR A 375 -11.37 17.06 -25.41
C THR A 375 -11.50 15.61 -24.95
N ALA A 376 -10.69 15.19 -23.95
CA ALA A 376 -10.69 13.85 -23.42
C ALA A 376 -11.98 13.54 -22.64
N PRO A 377 -12.64 12.39 -22.87
CA PRO A 377 -13.75 11.93 -22.06
C PRO A 377 -13.42 11.99 -20.58
N THR A 378 -14.32 12.59 -19.78
CA THR A 378 -14.06 12.90 -18.36
C THR A 378 -15.13 12.32 -17.45
N LEU A 379 -14.74 11.49 -16.49
CA LEU A 379 -15.57 11.03 -15.39
C LEU A 379 -15.23 11.82 -14.11
N MET A 380 -16.24 12.40 -13.50
CA MET A 380 -16.17 13.02 -12.18
C MET A 380 -16.82 12.11 -11.15
N ILE A 381 -16.10 11.73 -10.08
CA ILE A 381 -16.58 10.87 -9.00
C ILE A 381 -16.57 11.70 -7.71
N VAL A 382 -17.74 11.88 -7.10
CA VAL A 382 -17.89 12.73 -5.91
C VAL A 382 -18.74 12.01 -4.86
N GLY A 383 -18.40 12.17 -3.59
CA GLY A 383 -19.18 11.64 -2.48
C GLY A 383 -20.51 12.41 -2.30
N SER A 384 -21.60 11.70 -1.96
CA SER A 384 -22.90 12.35 -1.73
C SER A 384 -22.87 13.35 -0.58
N ASP A 385 -22.01 13.13 0.41
CA ASP A 385 -21.90 13.94 1.63
C ASP A 385 -20.87 15.07 1.50
N ASP A 386 -20.19 15.16 0.35
CA ASP A 386 -19.32 16.28 -0.03
C ASP A 386 -20.09 17.32 -0.88
N HIS A 387 -21.12 17.90 -0.29
CA HIS A 387 -22.06 18.80 -0.99
C HIS A 387 -21.37 19.96 -1.72
N TYR A 388 -20.35 20.56 -1.08
CA TYR A 388 -19.63 21.69 -1.68
C TYR A 388 -18.90 21.28 -2.96
N VAL A 389 -18.15 20.17 -2.92
CA VAL A 389 -17.42 19.68 -4.10
C VAL A 389 -18.38 19.15 -5.16
N LEU A 390 -19.51 18.57 -4.75
CA LEU A 390 -20.55 18.13 -5.67
C LEU A 390 -21.09 19.28 -6.51
N ASP A 391 -21.39 20.43 -5.90
CA ASP A 391 -21.86 21.62 -6.63
C ASP A 391 -20.79 22.17 -7.58
N LEU A 392 -19.51 22.16 -7.18
CA LEU A 392 -18.41 22.55 -8.07
C LEU A 392 -18.27 21.62 -9.27
N ASN A 393 -18.44 20.32 -9.09
CA ASN A 393 -18.38 19.36 -10.18
C ASN A 393 -19.58 19.46 -11.12
N ARG A 394 -20.79 19.74 -10.62
CA ARG A 394 -21.96 20.06 -11.46
C ARG A 394 -21.73 21.31 -12.33
N ALA A 395 -21.17 22.35 -11.73
CA ALA A 395 -20.85 23.58 -12.46
C ALA A 395 -19.76 23.35 -13.51
N ALA A 396 -18.76 22.53 -13.24
CA ALA A 396 -17.72 22.18 -14.20
C ALA A 396 -18.25 21.26 -15.32
N GLN A 397 -19.14 20.33 -15.00
CA GLN A 397 -19.82 19.48 -15.97
C GLN A 397 -20.49 20.29 -17.07
N ALA A 398 -21.16 21.38 -16.72
CA ALA A 398 -21.80 22.27 -17.65
C ALA A 398 -20.85 23.05 -18.58
N GLN A 399 -19.55 23.14 -18.22
CA GLN A 399 -18.53 23.84 -18.99
C GLN A 399 -17.71 22.92 -19.90
N LEU A 400 -17.62 21.62 -19.56
CA LEU A 400 -16.93 20.63 -20.37
C LEU A 400 -17.66 20.42 -21.71
N GLN A 401 -16.91 20.46 -22.81
CA GLN A 401 -17.41 20.21 -24.16
C GLN A 401 -17.20 18.76 -24.62
N CYS A 402 -16.39 17.99 -23.91
CA CYS A 402 -16.15 16.57 -24.18
C CYS A 402 -17.28 15.70 -23.63
N ALA A 403 -17.29 14.42 -24.02
CA ALA A 403 -18.09 13.40 -23.33
C ALA A 403 -17.74 13.39 -21.85
N ASN A 404 -18.73 13.58 -20.99
CA ASN A 404 -18.47 13.63 -19.54
C ASN A 404 -19.60 12.99 -18.74
N SER A 405 -19.27 12.51 -17.55
CA SER A 405 -20.23 11.93 -16.61
C SER A 405 -19.90 12.33 -15.17
N LEU A 406 -20.92 12.44 -14.33
CA LEU A 406 -20.80 12.67 -12.90
C LEU A 406 -21.38 11.47 -12.14
N ALA A 407 -20.53 10.72 -11.47
CA ALA A 407 -20.91 9.61 -10.60
C ALA A 407 -20.89 10.05 -9.13
N ILE A 408 -22.01 9.82 -8.43
CA ILE A 408 -22.16 10.17 -7.01
C ILE A 408 -22.07 8.89 -6.18
N VAL A 409 -21.10 8.81 -5.28
CA VAL A 409 -20.93 7.67 -4.38
C VAL A 409 -21.73 7.91 -3.10
N PRO A 410 -22.77 7.08 -2.82
CA PRO A 410 -23.64 7.29 -1.66
C PRO A 410 -22.88 7.17 -0.33
N GLY A 411 -23.13 8.11 0.59
CA GLY A 411 -22.56 8.12 1.94
C GLY A 411 -21.05 8.46 1.99
N ALA A 412 -20.42 8.74 0.85
CA ALA A 412 -19.01 9.11 0.85
C ALA A 412 -18.83 10.61 1.15
N THR A 413 -17.83 10.90 2.01
CA THR A 413 -17.30 12.26 2.21
C THR A 413 -16.17 12.56 1.21
N HIS A 414 -15.50 13.72 1.36
CA HIS A 414 -14.43 14.16 0.46
C HIS A 414 -13.28 13.15 0.31
N LEU A 415 -12.92 12.47 1.37
CA LEU A 415 -11.77 11.55 1.39
C LEU A 415 -12.14 10.09 1.08
N PHE A 416 -13.42 9.76 0.99
CA PHE A 416 -13.91 8.39 0.75
C PHE A 416 -13.40 7.41 1.84
N GLU A 417 -13.49 7.83 3.12
CA GLU A 417 -13.01 7.04 4.26
C GLU A 417 -14.06 6.05 4.78
N GLU A 418 -15.30 6.19 4.35
CA GLU A 418 -16.40 5.33 4.75
C GLU A 418 -16.24 3.93 4.11
N PRO A 419 -16.61 2.86 4.84
CA PRO A 419 -16.41 1.48 4.36
C PRO A 419 -16.98 1.24 2.95
N GLY A 420 -16.12 0.78 2.04
CA GLY A 420 -16.50 0.42 0.66
C GLY A 420 -16.57 1.58 -0.33
N THR A 421 -16.64 2.83 0.12
CA THR A 421 -16.83 3.99 -0.78
C THR A 421 -15.64 4.22 -1.72
N LEU A 422 -14.42 4.07 -1.20
CA LEU A 422 -13.20 4.19 -2.00
C LEU A 422 -13.09 3.07 -3.03
N HIS A 423 -13.49 1.85 -2.67
CA HIS A 423 -13.50 0.72 -3.60
C HIS A 423 -14.48 0.93 -4.74
N GLN A 424 -15.69 1.40 -4.43
CA GLN A 424 -16.68 1.78 -5.44
C GLN A 424 -16.16 2.88 -6.39
N ALA A 425 -15.45 3.88 -5.84
CA ALA A 425 -14.82 4.92 -6.66
C ALA A 425 -13.70 4.35 -7.55
N ALA A 426 -12.95 3.37 -7.08
CA ALA A 426 -11.91 2.71 -7.85
C ALA A 426 -12.49 1.84 -8.98
N GLU A 427 -13.59 1.12 -8.73
CA GLU A 427 -14.30 0.33 -9.73
C GLU A 427 -14.85 1.22 -10.85
N LEU A 428 -15.53 2.35 -10.52
CA LEU A 428 -16.01 3.32 -11.48
C LEU A 428 -14.87 3.90 -12.33
N ALA A 429 -13.72 4.21 -11.72
CA ALA A 429 -12.55 4.69 -12.44
C ALA A 429 -11.98 3.61 -13.38
N CYS A 430 -11.94 2.36 -12.91
CA CYS A 430 -11.47 1.23 -13.68
C CYS A 430 -12.32 0.99 -14.93
N GLU A 431 -13.63 0.90 -14.78
CA GLU A 431 -14.58 0.73 -15.89
C GLU A 431 -14.41 1.85 -16.93
N TRP A 432 -14.31 3.11 -16.46
CA TRP A 432 -14.11 4.25 -17.35
C TRP A 432 -12.81 4.16 -18.15
N PHE A 433 -11.69 3.84 -17.49
CA PHE A 433 -10.41 3.73 -18.20
C PHE A 433 -10.36 2.52 -19.12
N VAL A 434 -10.88 1.37 -18.73
CA VAL A 434 -10.93 0.17 -19.58
C VAL A 434 -11.73 0.49 -20.86
N ASP A 435 -12.89 1.10 -20.74
CA ASP A 435 -13.73 1.44 -21.90
C ASP A 435 -13.03 2.41 -22.86
N HIS A 436 -12.41 3.45 -22.35
CA HIS A 436 -11.84 4.51 -23.18
C HIS A 436 -10.40 4.21 -23.66
N LEU A 437 -9.61 3.44 -22.89
CA LEU A 437 -8.26 3.08 -23.30
C LEU A 437 -8.22 1.82 -24.20
N THR A 438 -9.29 0.98 -24.21
CA THR A 438 -9.37 -0.18 -25.13
C THR A 438 -9.95 0.20 -26.48
N ARG A 439 -10.92 1.14 -26.55
CA ARG A 439 -11.69 1.41 -27.77
C ARG A 439 -11.34 2.76 -28.41
N GLY A 440 -11.13 2.74 -29.72
CA GLY A 440 -11.31 3.91 -30.58
C GLY A 440 -12.75 4.01 -31.09
N ALA A 441 -13.79 4.13 -30.25
CA ALA A 441 -15.17 4.31 -30.67
C ALA A 441 -16.02 4.99 -29.57
N ALA A 442 -17.08 5.71 -29.99
CA ALA A 442 -17.92 6.52 -29.16
C ALA A 442 -18.63 5.75 -28.02
N PRO A 443 -18.73 6.35 -26.82
CA PRO A 443 -19.32 5.70 -25.64
C PRO A 443 -20.86 5.62 -25.73
N GLU A 444 -21.40 4.49 -25.25
CA GLU A 444 -22.81 4.44 -24.82
C GLU A 444 -22.97 5.21 -23.49
N PRO A 445 -24.14 5.82 -23.22
CA PRO A 445 -24.36 6.57 -21.99
C PRO A 445 -24.28 5.66 -20.74
N TYR A 446 -23.52 6.11 -19.76
CA TYR A 446 -23.26 5.43 -18.49
C TYR A 446 -24.56 5.23 -17.67
N PRO A 447 -24.82 4.06 -17.09
CA PRO A 447 -26.11 3.73 -16.46
C PRO A 447 -26.39 4.44 -15.11
N PHE A 448 -25.47 5.24 -14.59
CA PHE A 448 -25.60 5.95 -13.30
C PHE A 448 -25.80 7.46 -13.44
N THR A 449 -26.54 7.91 -14.43
CA THR A 449 -27.00 9.31 -14.49
C THR A 449 -28.15 9.49 -13.51
N ASP A 450 -28.05 10.49 -12.64
CA ASP A 450 -29.13 10.95 -11.78
C ASP A 450 -30.38 11.29 -12.68
N PRO A 451 -31.51 10.59 -12.53
CA PRO A 451 -32.68 10.80 -13.38
C PRO A 451 -33.30 12.20 -13.26
N ASP A 452 -32.94 12.97 -12.23
CA ASP A 452 -33.43 14.32 -11.99
C ASP A 452 -32.62 15.41 -12.73
N ILE A 453 -31.45 15.05 -13.31
CA ILE A 453 -30.57 16.04 -13.96
C ILE A 453 -30.66 16.00 -15.51
N ASN A 454 -31.13 14.91 -16.10
CA ASN A 454 -31.20 14.77 -17.54
C ASN A 454 -32.51 14.10 -17.98
N PRO A 455 -33.67 14.86 -18.04
CA PRO A 455 -34.88 14.32 -18.62
C PRO A 455 -34.62 14.07 -20.13
N PRO A 456 -35.11 12.96 -20.71
CA PRO A 456 -34.91 12.66 -22.11
C PRO A 456 -35.46 13.80 -22.98
N MET A 457 -34.61 14.38 -23.81
CA MET A 457 -35.08 15.31 -24.86
C MET A 457 -36.00 14.56 -25.82
N LYS A 458 -37.22 15.06 -25.94
CA LYS A 458 -38.24 14.59 -26.91
C LYS A 458 -37.86 14.96 -28.31
#